data_d5bc7ff4fcb3e71fb48d23ba5656f21f
#
_entry.id   d5bc7ff4fcb3e71fb48d23ba5656f21f
#
_cell.length_a   1.000
_cell.length_b   1.000
_cell.length_c   1.000
_cell.angle_alpha   90.00
_cell.angle_beta   90.00
_cell.angle_gamma   90.00
#
_symmetry.space_group_name_H-M   'P 1'
#
loop_
_entity.id
_entity.type
_entity.pdbx_description
1 polymer ?
#
loop_
_entity_poly.entity_id
_entity_poly.type
_entity_poly.pdbx_seq_one_letter_code
_entity_poly.pdbx_strand_id
1 'polypeptide(L)'
;MDVRSNPPAEAGGRELSGITPSGSLTLGNYLGALRRFAARQDDGFFFVADLHALTTEHDPARLRRLTLSTAALFLASGLDPDRATVFVQSGVPAHVELGYLLESTAHVGELSRMIQFKEKGGRPGTRASLFTYPCLMAADILLYDTATVPVGTDQSQHVELCRDLAIRFNATYGATFTVPRLAPAAVAARVRDLADPARKMNKSAPDDAPGVIRLLDPPDLIRRKLRRAVTDSDGEMRYDPATKPGLANLADIVAALTGRSPQEVIAAHGRYGELKDTCVDAVVGALDPVRRRHDELMGDPAGLARLLEHGAGRARSVADPVLRRARDAMGLVGAPYRADGGCGVPPMPTAAGRTTVDEDGERRTLQPPHQGNRS
;
A
#
# COMPACT_ATOMS: atom_id res chain seq x y z
N MET A 1 24.47 -19.65 -21.56
CA MET A 1 23.59 -20.05 -20.42
C MET A 1 22.49 -19.01 -20.34
N ASP A 2 21.33 -19.43 -20.79
CA ASP A 2 20.20 -18.56 -21.13
C ASP A 2 19.50 -18.08 -19.86
N VAL A 3 19.64 -16.81 -19.53
CA VAL A 3 18.84 -16.13 -18.51
C VAL A 3 17.45 -15.99 -19.12
N ARG A 4 16.55 -16.90 -18.78
CA ARG A 4 15.14 -16.82 -19.21
C ARG A 4 14.56 -15.51 -18.70
N SER A 5 14.35 -14.64 -19.66
CA SER A 5 13.74 -13.33 -19.58
C SER A 5 12.45 -13.37 -18.75
N ASN A 6 12.44 -12.58 -17.68
CA ASN A 6 11.21 -12.10 -17.08
C ASN A 6 10.34 -11.48 -18.18
N PRO A 7 9.02 -11.73 -18.24
CA PRO A 7 8.18 -11.08 -19.23
C PRO A 7 8.34 -9.56 -19.11
N PRO A 8 8.36 -8.84 -20.25
CA PRO A 8 8.55 -7.40 -20.23
C PRO A 8 7.46 -6.75 -19.37
N ALA A 9 7.87 -5.79 -18.53
CA ALA A 9 6.96 -4.93 -17.80
C ALA A 9 5.99 -4.31 -18.82
N GLU A 10 4.68 -4.56 -18.63
CA GLU A 10 3.67 -3.84 -19.40
C GLU A 10 3.88 -2.34 -19.17
N ALA A 11 3.93 -1.60 -20.25
CA ALA A 11 4.38 -0.23 -20.31
C ALA A 11 3.62 0.71 -19.33
N GLY A 12 4.37 1.40 -18.46
CA GLY A 12 4.08 2.79 -18.12
C GLY A 12 3.18 3.08 -16.93
N GLY A 13 3.05 2.23 -15.90
CA GLY A 13 2.36 2.60 -14.67
C GLY A 13 3.33 2.72 -13.48
N ARG A 14 3.28 3.84 -12.74
CA ARG A 14 4.00 3.97 -11.47
C ARG A 14 3.58 2.87 -10.51
N GLU A 15 4.54 2.12 -9.95
CA GLU A 15 4.27 1.18 -8.85
C GLU A 15 3.93 2.01 -7.60
N LEU A 16 2.78 1.73 -6.98
CA LEU A 16 2.38 2.35 -5.74
C LEU A 16 2.07 1.26 -4.71
N SER A 17 2.68 1.33 -3.55
CA SER A 17 2.39 0.36 -2.49
C SER A 17 2.65 0.92 -1.11
N GLY A 18 1.78 0.56 -0.16
CA GLY A 18 1.90 0.97 1.23
C GLY A 18 1.80 -0.21 2.19
N ILE A 19 2.50 -0.12 3.33
CA ILE A 19 2.37 -1.08 4.42
C ILE A 19 1.99 -0.35 5.71
N THR A 20 0.86 -0.75 6.31
CA THR A 20 0.42 -0.22 7.60
C THR A 20 1.33 -0.73 8.72
N PRO A 21 1.87 0.14 9.60
CA PRO A 21 2.76 -0.24 10.70
C PRO A 21 1.96 -0.75 11.92
N SER A 22 1.13 -1.78 11.71
CA SER A 22 0.25 -2.36 12.73
C SER A 22 0.91 -3.48 13.56
N GLY A 23 2.13 -3.90 13.20
CA GLY A 23 2.91 -4.94 13.86
C GLY A 23 4.22 -5.21 13.14
N SER A 24 5.06 -6.04 13.72
CA SER A 24 6.36 -6.42 13.14
C SER A 24 6.17 -7.18 11.83
N LEU A 25 6.92 -6.80 10.79
CA LEU A 25 6.85 -7.47 9.48
C LEU A 25 7.36 -8.90 9.57
N THR A 26 6.72 -9.79 8.81
CA THR A 26 6.98 -11.22 8.79
C THR A 26 7.69 -11.66 7.51
N LEU A 27 8.23 -12.88 7.50
CA LEU A 27 8.76 -13.52 6.29
C LEU A 27 7.75 -13.48 5.13
N GLY A 28 6.45 -13.60 5.43
CA GLY A 28 5.39 -13.46 4.41
C GLY A 28 5.32 -12.05 3.80
N ASN A 29 5.57 -10.99 4.57
CA ASN A 29 5.67 -9.63 4.05
C ASN A 29 6.93 -9.45 3.18
N TYR A 30 8.05 -10.04 3.60
CA TYR A 30 9.30 -9.98 2.84
C TYR A 30 9.17 -10.63 1.47
N LEU A 31 8.74 -11.89 1.43
CA LEU A 31 8.60 -12.65 0.19
C LEU A 31 7.44 -12.17 -0.69
N GLY A 32 6.35 -11.72 -0.06
CA GLY A 32 5.14 -11.31 -0.78
C GLY A 32 5.13 -9.86 -1.27
N ALA A 33 5.86 -8.96 -0.60
CA ALA A 33 5.82 -7.53 -0.89
C ALA A 33 7.22 -6.91 -1.06
N LEU A 34 8.08 -6.92 -0.01
CA LEU A 34 9.30 -6.13 -0.02
C LEU A 34 10.27 -6.50 -1.14
N ARG A 35 10.45 -7.79 -1.43
CA ARG A 35 11.28 -8.24 -2.56
C ARG A 35 10.74 -7.75 -3.91
N ARG A 36 9.42 -7.71 -4.06
CA ARG A 36 8.79 -7.18 -5.28
C ARG A 36 9.00 -5.67 -5.38
N PHE A 37 8.88 -4.94 -4.26
CA PHE A 37 9.14 -3.51 -4.23
C PHE A 37 10.56 -3.22 -4.72
N ALA A 38 11.57 -3.90 -4.17
CA ALA A 38 12.96 -3.74 -4.60
C ALA A 38 13.19 -4.10 -6.09
N ALA A 39 12.45 -5.10 -6.61
CA ALA A 39 12.57 -5.50 -8.02
C ALA A 39 11.88 -4.55 -9.01
N ARG A 40 10.92 -3.72 -8.56
CA ARG A 40 10.11 -2.82 -9.40
C ARG A 40 10.14 -1.38 -8.88
N GLN A 41 11.27 -0.96 -8.35
CA GLN A 41 11.34 0.29 -7.61
C GLN A 41 11.47 1.56 -8.48
N ASP A 42 11.84 1.42 -9.75
CA ASP A 42 12.07 2.58 -10.61
C ASP A 42 10.81 3.43 -10.73
N ASP A 43 10.94 4.72 -10.37
CA ASP A 43 9.83 5.69 -10.28
C ASP A 43 8.65 5.25 -9.39
N GLY A 44 8.85 4.22 -8.55
CA GLY A 44 7.85 3.71 -7.62
C GLY A 44 7.68 4.57 -6.37
N PHE A 45 6.47 4.54 -5.81
CA PHE A 45 6.09 5.20 -4.56
C PHE A 45 5.78 4.15 -3.49
N PHE A 46 6.59 4.11 -2.45
CA PHE A 46 6.47 3.15 -1.36
C PHE A 46 6.35 3.88 -0.04
N PHE A 47 5.26 3.67 0.68
CA PHE A 47 5.02 4.44 1.89
C PHE A 47 4.63 3.58 3.10
N VAL A 48 4.99 4.09 4.27
CA VAL A 48 4.47 3.57 5.53
C VAL A 48 3.11 4.21 5.77
N ALA A 49 2.06 3.41 5.74
CA ALA A 49 0.66 3.85 5.83
C ALA A 49 0.26 4.03 7.32
N ASP A 50 0.87 5.00 7.99
CA ASP A 50 0.68 5.27 9.41
C ASP A 50 -0.70 5.86 9.74
N LEU A 51 -1.32 6.61 8.84
CA LEU A 51 -2.69 7.11 9.01
C LEU A 51 -3.71 5.95 9.03
N HIS A 52 -3.50 4.90 8.24
CA HIS A 52 -4.36 3.71 8.30
C HIS A 52 -4.25 2.95 9.63
N ALA A 53 -3.15 3.09 10.35
CA ALA A 53 -3.01 2.50 11.68
C ALA A 53 -3.95 3.14 12.72
N LEU A 54 -4.42 4.37 12.48
CA LEU A 54 -5.33 5.10 13.37
C LEU A 54 -6.76 4.52 13.40
N THR A 55 -7.08 3.58 12.53
CA THR A 55 -8.39 2.88 12.52
C THR A 55 -8.61 2.00 13.75
N THR A 56 -7.56 1.71 14.51
CA THR A 56 -7.60 0.94 15.75
C THR A 56 -6.93 1.70 16.89
N GLU A 57 -7.16 1.27 18.12
CA GLU A 57 -6.41 1.79 19.28
C GLU A 57 -4.91 1.49 19.12
N HIS A 58 -4.09 2.44 19.52
CA HIS A 58 -2.65 2.33 19.43
C HIS A 58 -1.96 3.12 20.56
N ASP A 59 -0.81 2.63 20.96
CA ASP A 59 0.15 3.39 21.75
C ASP A 59 0.98 4.29 20.86
N PRO A 60 1.06 5.61 21.08
CA PRO A 60 1.77 6.55 20.22
C PRO A 60 3.26 6.26 20.09
N ALA A 61 3.93 5.82 21.16
CA ALA A 61 5.34 5.50 21.13
C ALA A 61 5.60 4.24 20.32
N ARG A 62 4.75 3.23 20.46
CA ARG A 62 4.79 2.00 19.66
C ARG A 62 4.54 2.29 18.18
N LEU A 63 3.53 3.10 17.85
CA LEU A 63 3.24 3.49 16.46
C LEU A 63 4.45 4.16 15.82
N ARG A 64 5.06 5.14 16.51
CA ARG A 64 6.28 5.82 16.03
C ARG A 64 7.42 4.84 15.77
N ARG A 65 7.70 3.93 16.72
CA ARG A 65 8.75 2.90 16.53
C ARG A 65 8.46 1.99 15.35
N LEU A 66 7.22 1.51 15.20
CA LEU A 66 6.82 0.63 14.09
C LEU A 66 6.89 1.35 12.75
N THR A 67 6.51 2.64 12.69
CA THR A 67 6.61 3.47 11.48
C THR A 67 8.06 3.58 11.02
N LEU A 68 8.97 3.98 11.90
CA LEU A 68 10.39 4.10 11.58
C LEU A 68 11.02 2.74 11.23
N SER A 69 10.73 1.71 12.02
CA SER A 69 11.22 0.35 11.75
C SER A 69 10.70 -0.19 10.41
N THR A 70 9.44 0.08 10.05
CA THR A 70 8.89 -0.34 8.75
C THR A 70 9.58 0.39 7.60
N ALA A 71 9.83 1.70 7.73
CA ALA A 71 10.59 2.47 6.74
C ALA A 71 12.04 1.96 6.60
N ALA A 72 12.71 1.71 7.73
CA ALA A 72 14.05 1.12 7.74
C ALA A 72 14.07 -0.27 7.07
N LEU A 73 13.04 -1.10 7.28
CA LEU A 73 12.90 -2.40 6.62
C LEU A 73 12.67 -2.28 5.11
N PHE A 74 11.99 -1.26 4.63
CA PHE A 74 11.88 -0.99 3.19
C PHE A 74 13.27 -0.79 2.57
N LEU A 75 14.06 0.11 3.13
CA LEU A 75 15.43 0.40 2.68
C LEU A 75 16.36 -0.81 2.85
N ALA A 76 16.28 -1.50 3.99
CA ALA A 76 17.08 -2.69 4.28
C ALA A 76 16.75 -3.87 3.36
N SER A 77 15.54 -3.92 2.82
CA SER A 77 15.10 -4.96 1.86
C SER A 77 15.46 -4.64 0.41
N GLY A 78 16.19 -3.56 0.15
CA GLY A 78 16.74 -3.22 -1.16
C GLY A 78 16.03 -2.09 -1.89
N LEU A 79 15.12 -1.35 -1.25
CA LEU A 79 14.63 -0.09 -1.82
C LEU A 79 15.73 0.96 -1.76
N ASP A 80 16.05 1.53 -2.92
CA ASP A 80 17.02 2.59 -3.10
C ASP A 80 16.29 3.94 -3.15
N PRO A 81 16.54 4.86 -2.22
CA PRO A 81 15.86 6.15 -2.17
C PRO A 81 16.19 7.07 -3.36
N ASP A 82 17.25 6.79 -4.11
CA ASP A 82 17.58 7.53 -5.35
C ASP A 82 16.71 7.06 -6.53
N ARG A 83 16.25 5.81 -6.52
CA ARG A 83 15.43 5.19 -7.57
C ARG A 83 13.94 5.21 -7.22
N ALA A 84 13.60 5.02 -5.95
CA ALA A 84 12.24 4.96 -5.45
C ALA A 84 11.90 6.15 -4.54
N THR A 85 10.63 6.52 -4.47
CA THR A 85 10.14 7.49 -3.49
C THR A 85 9.66 6.74 -2.25
N VAL A 86 10.45 6.82 -1.16
CA VAL A 86 10.12 6.16 0.12
C VAL A 86 9.74 7.23 1.15
N PHE A 87 8.55 7.16 1.71
CA PHE A 87 8.05 8.19 2.63
C PHE A 87 7.06 7.61 3.67
N VAL A 88 6.67 8.47 4.64
CA VAL A 88 5.60 8.19 5.58
C VAL A 88 4.33 8.92 5.11
N GLN A 89 3.20 8.25 5.09
CA GLN A 89 1.93 8.77 4.57
C GLN A 89 1.55 10.11 5.21
N SER A 90 1.67 10.22 6.54
CA SER A 90 1.37 11.47 7.28
C SER A 90 2.32 12.64 6.92
N GLY A 91 3.46 12.39 6.31
CA GLY A 91 4.38 13.42 5.80
C GLY A 91 3.87 14.11 4.52
N VAL A 92 2.77 13.63 3.93
CA VAL A 92 2.12 14.21 2.73
C VAL A 92 0.67 14.55 3.06
N PRO A 93 0.37 15.78 3.53
CA PRO A 93 -0.98 16.18 3.97
C PRO A 93 -2.08 16.00 2.93
N ALA A 94 -1.73 16.00 1.65
CA ALA A 94 -2.66 15.79 0.54
C ALA A 94 -3.47 14.49 0.65
N HIS A 95 -2.93 13.44 1.27
CA HIS A 95 -3.65 12.18 1.51
C HIS A 95 -4.91 12.39 2.36
N VAL A 96 -4.77 13.13 3.46
CA VAL A 96 -5.89 13.40 4.38
C VAL A 96 -6.90 14.33 3.72
N GLU A 97 -6.43 15.37 3.06
CA GLU A 97 -7.32 16.35 2.43
C GLU A 97 -8.11 15.72 1.28
N LEU A 98 -7.45 15.03 0.35
CA LEU A 98 -8.16 14.32 -0.72
C LEU A 98 -9.06 13.22 -0.16
N GLY A 99 -8.64 12.51 0.89
CA GLY A 99 -9.48 11.53 1.58
C GLY A 99 -10.81 12.14 2.01
N TYR A 100 -10.82 13.33 2.61
CA TYR A 100 -12.03 14.04 2.98
C TYR A 100 -12.87 14.47 1.76
N LEU A 101 -12.26 14.96 0.69
CA LEU A 101 -12.99 15.31 -0.53
C LEU A 101 -13.68 14.08 -1.15
N LEU A 102 -13.03 12.93 -1.10
CA LEU A 102 -13.61 11.67 -1.56
C LEU A 102 -14.70 11.15 -0.62
N GLU A 103 -14.58 11.34 0.70
CA GLU A 103 -15.68 11.08 1.66
C GLU A 103 -16.93 11.86 1.30
N SER A 104 -16.77 13.14 0.88
CA SER A 104 -17.87 14.00 0.45
C SER A 104 -18.51 13.53 -0.86
N THR A 105 -17.88 12.62 -1.59
CA THR A 105 -18.37 12.03 -2.84
C THR A 105 -18.89 10.59 -2.62
N ALA A 106 -18.45 9.92 -1.56
CA ALA A 106 -18.82 8.54 -1.24
C ALA A 106 -20.25 8.44 -0.67
N HIS A 107 -20.89 7.30 -0.86
CA HIS A 107 -22.18 7.01 -0.26
C HIS A 107 -22.03 6.10 0.96
N VAL A 108 -22.77 6.38 2.03
CA VAL A 108 -22.78 5.57 3.26
C VAL A 108 -23.04 4.09 2.97
N GLY A 109 -23.96 3.78 2.03
CA GLY A 109 -24.26 2.40 1.63
C GLY A 109 -23.09 1.65 0.99
N GLU A 110 -22.14 2.34 0.35
CA GLU A 110 -20.93 1.74 -0.24
C GLU A 110 -19.93 1.40 0.86
N LEU A 111 -19.66 2.36 1.74
CA LEU A 111 -18.73 2.19 2.85
C LEU A 111 -19.19 1.12 3.83
N SER A 112 -20.51 1.04 4.10
CA SER A 112 -21.08 0.01 4.99
C SER A 112 -20.98 -1.43 4.43
N ARG A 113 -20.78 -1.58 3.11
CA ARG A 113 -20.59 -2.89 2.47
C ARG A 113 -19.13 -3.38 2.48
N MET A 114 -18.18 -2.54 2.88
CA MET A 114 -16.76 -2.91 2.94
C MET A 114 -16.53 -4.06 3.93
N ILE A 115 -15.74 -5.05 3.49
CA ILE A 115 -15.52 -6.31 4.24
C ILE A 115 -15.00 -6.03 5.63
N GLN A 116 -13.98 -5.19 5.77
CA GLN A 116 -13.38 -4.90 7.07
C GLN A 116 -14.35 -4.20 8.03
N PHE A 117 -15.23 -3.33 7.51
CA PHE A 117 -16.26 -2.72 8.34
C PHE A 117 -17.31 -3.74 8.79
N LYS A 118 -17.70 -4.67 7.92
CA LYS A 118 -18.60 -5.78 8.29
C LYS A 118 -18.01 -6.70 9.35
N GLU A 119 -16.71 -6.98 9.26
CA GLU A 119 -16.04 -7.90 10.20
C GLU A 119 -15.76 -7.26 11.57
N LYS A 120 -15.39 -5.99 11.60
CA LYS A 120 -14.86 -5.31 12.79
C LYS A 120 -15.72 -4.14 13.28
N GLY A 121 -16.60 -3.62 12.41
CA GLY A 121 -17.47 -2.47 12.71
C GLY A 121 -18.72 -2.85 13.53
N GLY A 122 -19.55 -1.83 13.81
CA GLY A 122 -20.84 -2.03 14.48
C GLY A 122 -20.77 -2.35 15.98
N ARG A 123 -19.59 -2.32 16.60
CA ARG A 123 -19.39 -2.51 18.04
C ARG A 123 -19.27 -1.16 18.73
N PRO A 124 -19.73 -1.04 20.00
CA PRO A 124 -19.40 0.13 20.81
C PRO A 124 -17.88 0.37 20.82
N GLY A 125 -17.44 1.59 20.57
CA GLY A 125 -16.02 1.94 20.50
C GLY A 125 -15.38 1.74 19.11
N THR A 126 -16.10 1.29 18.08
CA THR A 126 -15.59 1.30 16.71
C THR A 126 -15.29 2.74 16.27
N ARG A 127 -14.05 2.99 15.84
CA ARG A 127 -13.64 4.33 15.38
C ARG A 127 -14.29 4.66 14.04
N ALA A 128 -14.72 5.92 13.86
CA ALA A 128 -15.27 6.40 12.59
C ALA A 128 -14.28 6.19 11.42
N SER A 129 -12.99 6.32 11.68
CA SER A 129 -11.94 6.07 10.68
C SER A 129 -11.94 4.64 10.13
N LEU A 130 -12.47 3.64 10.85
CA LEU A 130 -12.66 2.28 10.29
C LEU A 130 -13.79 2.25 9.24
N PHE A 131 -14.72 3.19 9.28
CA PHE A 131 -15.78 3.33 8.29
C PHE A 131 -15.29 4.09 7.05
N THR A 132 -14.48 5.15 7.25
CA THR A 132 -14.10 6.09 6.18
C THR A 132 -12.73 5.81 5.57
N TYR A 133 -11.89 4.92 6.15
CA TYR A 133 -10.55 4.62 5.61
C TYR A 133 -10.52 4.20 4.12
N PRO A 134 -11.57 3.61 3.52
CA PRO A 134 -11.54 3.31 2.09
C PRO A 134 -11.42 4.56 1.21
N CYS A 135 -11.93 5.71 1.68
CA CYS A 135 -11.75 6.99 1.00
C CYS A 135 -10.30 7.50 1.10
N LEU A 136 -9.66 7.31 2.25
CA LEU A 136 -8.24 7.60 2.42
C LEU A 136 -7.38 6.68 1.52
N MET A 137 -7.72 5.39 1.41
CA MET A 137 -7.02 4.48 0.50
C MET A 137 -7.23 4.86 -0.97
N ALA A 138 -8.42 5.32 -1.34
CA ALA A 138 -8.66 5.88 -2.67
C ALA A 138 -7.80 7.13 -2.93
N ALA A 139 -7.65 8.01 -1.93
CA ALA A 139 -6.77 9.17 -2.02
C ALA A 139 -5.30 8.75 -2.20
N ASP A 140 -4.82 7.73 -1.48
CA ASP A 140 -3.48 7.18 -1.64
C ASP A 140 -3.18 6.80 -3.10
N ILE A 141 -4.16 6.24 -3.80
CA ILE A 141 -4.04 5.80 -5.19
C ILE A 141 -4.15 6.97 -6.16
N LEU A 142 -5.17 7.80 -5.99
CA LEU A 142 -5.53 8.84 -6.97
C LEU A 142 -4.54 10.01 -6.98
N LEU A 143 -3.89 10.33 -5.85
CA LEU A 143 -2.89 11.41 -5.75
C LEU A 143 -1.67 11.22 -6.65
N TYR A 144 -1.37 9.99 -7.05
CA TYR A 144 -0.19 9.69 -7.86
C TYR A 144 -0.51 9.37 -9.32
N ASP A 145 -1.74 9.66 -9.77
CA ASP A 145 -2.23 9.35 -11.12
C ASP A 145 -1.90 7.90 -11.55
N THR A 146 -2.02 6.96 -10.59
CA THR A 146 -1.66 5.56 -10.78
C THR A 146 -2.66 4.88 -11.72
N ALA A 147 -2.21 4.55 -12.92
CA ALA A 147 -3.07 3.92 -13.93
C ALA A 147 -3.37 2.44 -13.62
N THR A 148 -2.49 1.76 -12.88
CA THR A 148 -2.58 0.33 -12.62
C THR A 148 -2.19 0.01 -11.18
N VAL A 149 -3.06 -0.67 -10.45
CA VAL A 149 -2.84 -1.05 -9.05
C VAL A 149 -2.75 -2.56 -8.95
N PRO A 150 -1.57 -3.14 -8.67
CA PRO A 150 -1.43 -4.57 -8.43
C PRO A 150 -1.95 -4.91 -7.03
N VAL A 151 -3.04 -5.63 -6.95
CA VAL A 151 -3.67 -6.00 -5.67
C VAL A 151 -3.94 -7.48 -5.57
N GLY A 152 -3.76 -8.02 -4.35
CA GLY A 152 -4.27 -9.34 -4.01
C GLY A 152 -5.80 -9.38 -4.04
N THR A 153 -6.36 -10.57 -4.13
CA THR A 153 -7.82 -10.79 -4.18
C THR A 153 -8.58 -10.19 -2.98
N ASP A 154 -7.91 -10.05 -1.84
CA ASP A 154 -8.44 -9.46 -0.61
C ASP A 154 -8.55 -7.92 -0.66
N GLN A 155 -7.87 -7.27 -1.60
CA GLN A 155 -7.89 -5.81 -1.79
C GLN A 155 -8.71 -5.37 -3.02
N SER A 156 -9.24 -6.29 -3.82
CA SER A 156 -10.00 -5.97 -5.04
C SER A 156 -11.18 -5.05 -4.77
N GLN A 157 -11.93 -5.29 -3.69
CA GLN A 157 -13.08 -4.45 -3.31
C GLN A 157 -12.71 -2.99 -3.05
N HIS A 158 -11.52 -2.73 -2.48
CA HIS A 158 -11.05 -1.37 -2.21
C HIS A 158 -10.67 -0.63 -3.49
N VAL A 159 -10.04 -1.31 -4.44
CA VAL A 159 -9.70 -0.70 -5.72
C VAL A 159 -10.96 -0.48 -6.58
N GLU A 160 -11.94 -1.37 -6.50
CA GLU A 160 -13.25 -1.15 -7.13
C GLU A 160 -13.94 0.11 -6.58
N LEU A 161 -13.98 0.28 -5.25
CA LEU A 161 -14.51 1.51 -4.65
C LEU A 161 -13.71 2.75 -5.10
N CYS A 162 -12.38 2.67 -5.15
CA CYS A 162 -11.53 3.76 -5.65
C CYS A 162 -11.91 4.15 -7.09
N ARG A 163 -12.15 3.17 -7.96
CA ARG A 163 -12.61 3.39 -9.33
C ARG A 163 -13.98 4.07 -9.37
N ASP A 164 -14.93 3.59 -8.58
CA ASP A 164 -16.28 4.13 -8.52
C ASP A 164 -16.27 5.59 -8.04
N LEU A 165 -15.45 5.90 -7.03
CA LEU A 165 -15.25 7.26 -6.55
C LEU A 165 -14.62 8.16 -7.61
N ALA A 166 -13.59 7.70 -8.33
CA ALA A 166 -12.95 8.46 -9.40
C ALA A 166 -13.91 8.72 -10.57
N ILE A 167 -14.67 7.72 -10.99
CA ILE A 167 -15.68 7.85 -12.08
C ILE A 167 -16.76 8.83 -11.66
N ARG A 168 -17.31 8.72 -10.46
CA ARG A 168 -18.36 9.61 -9.95
C ARG A 168 -17.85 11.02 -9.82
N PHE A 169 -16.67 11.22 -9.25
CA PHE A 169 -16.05 12.54 -9.13
C PHE A 169 -15.90 13.20 -10.50
N ASN A 170 -15.32 12.47 -11.46
CA ASN A 170 -15.12 12.96 -12.83
C ASN A 170 -16.44 13.29 -13.53
N ALA A 171 -17.49 12.50 -13.30
CA ALA A 171 -18.82 12.74 -13.87
C ALA A 171 -19.50 13.98 -13.25
N THR A 172 -19.27 14.25 -11.96
CA THR A 172 -19.91 15.35 -11.23
C THR A 172 -19.19 16.67 -11.41
N TYR A 173 -17.85 16.65 -11.35
CA TYR A 173 -17.02 17.87 -11.27
C TYR A 173 -16.12 18.08 -12.49
N GLY A 174 -16.13 17.17 -13.47
CA GLY A 174 -15.26 17.21 -14.65
C GLY A 174 -14.02 16.32 -14.51
N ALA A 175 -13.35 16.05 -15.64
CA ALA A 175 -12.20 15.14 -15.73
C ALA A 175 -11.05 15.60 -14.83
N THR A 176 -10.87 14.92 -13.70
CA THR A 176 -9.92 15.28 -12.65
C THR A 176 -8.95 14.13 -12.35
N PHE A 177 -9.45 12.90 -12.18
CA PHE A 177 -8.66 11.75 -11.79
C PHE A 177 -8.44 10.76 -12.93
N THR A 178 -7.26 10.19 -12.99
CA THR A 178 -7.00 8.96 -13.75
C THR A 178 -7.73 7.80 -13.07
N VAL A 179 -8.64 7.12 -13.78
CA VAL A 179 -9.38 5.97 -13.23
C VAL A 179 -8.46 4.75 -13.20
N PRO A 180 -8.08 4.23 -12.02
CA PRO A 180 -7.13 3.14 -11.93
C PRO A 180 -7.72 1.81 -12.46
N ARG A 181 -6.85 0.93 -12.98
CA ARG A 181 -7.21 -0.43 -13.40
C ARG A 181 -6.64 -1.44 -12.41
N LEU A 182 -7.41 -2.49 -12.15
CA LEU A 182 -6.92 -3.65 -11.41
C LEU A 182 -5.91 -4.40 -12.27
N ALA A 183 -4.71 -4.62 -11.74
CA ALA A 183 -3.79 -5.60 -12.30
C ALA A 183 -3.83 -6.86 -11.43
N PRO A 184 -3.79 -8.07 -12.03
CA PRO A 184 -3.61 -9.28 -11.26
C PRO A 184 -2.29 -9.17 -10.48
N ALA A 185 -2.36 -9.36 -9.15
CA ALA A 185 -1.14 -9.48 -8.37
C ALA A 185 -0.31 -10.65 -8.92
N ALA A 186 0.98 -10.42 -9.18
CA ALA A 186 1.89 -11.53 -9.39
C ALA A 186 1.71 -12.53 -8.23
N VAL A 187 1.67 -13.81 -8.54
CA VAL A 187 1.50 -14.87 -7.54
C VAL A 187 2.61 -14.73 -6.50
N ALA A 188 2.30 -14.02 -5.42
CA ALA A 188 3.23 -13.88 -4.30
C ALA A 188 3.26 -15.19 -3.51
N ALA A 189 4.45 -15.62 -3.12
CA ALA A 189 4.59 -16.78 -2.24
C ALA A 189 3.70 -16.62 -1.00
N ARG A 190 2.71 -17.49 -0.85
CA ARG A 190 1.80 -17.50 0.30
C ARG A 190 2.50 -18.23 1.45
N VAL A 191 3.23 -17.51 2.26
CA VAL A 191 3.84 -18.09 3.46
C VAL A 191 2.76 -18.39 4.49
N ARG A 192 2.71 -19.65 4.92
CA ARG A 192 1.78 -20.16 5.94
C ARG A 192 2.43 -20.15 7.33
N ASP A 193 1.62 -20.17 8.36
CA ASP A 193 2.09 -20.32 9.73
C ASP A 193 2.82 -21.67 9.91
N LEU A 194 3.97 -21.65 10.56
CA LEU A 194 4.78 -22.88 10.73
C LEU A 194 4.20 -23.86 11.75
N ALA A 195 3.38 -23.38 12.68
CA ALA A 195 2.72 -24.20 13.68
C ALA A 195 1.33 -24.66 13.23
N ASP A 196 0.68 -23.90 12.34
CA ASP A 196 -0.62 -24.25 11.75
C ASP A 196 -0.61 -23.92 10.25
N PRO A 197 -0.13 -24.85 9.40
CA PRO A 197 0.00 -24.60 7.95
C PRO A 197 -1.33 -24.44 7.20
N ALA A 198 -2.48 -24.60 7.85
CA ALA A 198 -3.77 -24.25 7.28
C ALA A 198 -3.98 -22.72 7.24
N ARG A 199 -3.29 -21.97 8.11
CA ARG A 199 -3.41 -20.51 8.25
C ARG A 199 -2.27 -19.77 7.53
N LYS A 200 -2.57 -18.55 7.11
CA LYS A 200 -1.55 -17.61 6.60
C LYS A 200 -0.70 -17.08 7.76
N MET A 201 0.62 -16.94 7.57
CA MET A 201 1.49 -16.25 8.52
C MET A 201 1.02 -14.80 8.70
N ASN A 202 0.61 -14.44 9.92
CA ASN A 202 -0.05 -13.17 10.21
C ASN A 202 0.85 -12.24 11.02
N LYS A 203 1.02 -10.98 10.57
CA LYS A 203 1.77 -9.95 11.28
C LYS A 203 1.11 -9.49 12.60
N SER A 204 -0.19 -9.69 12.75
CA SER A 204 -0.95 -9.35 13.97
C SER A 204 -0.90 -10.45 15.04
N ALA A 205 -0.21 -11.57 14.78
CA ALA A 205 0.02 -12.60 15.79
C ALA A 205 0.86 -12.04 16.95
N PRO A 206 0.74 -12.59 18.18
CA PRO A 206 1.62 -12.25 19.30
C PRO A 206 3.10 -12.31 18.94
N ASP A 207 3.92 -11.47 19.58
CA ASP A 207 5.34 -11.34 19.21
C ASP A 207 6.13 -12.64 19.46
N ASP A 208 5.70 -13.48 20.37
CA ASP A 208 6.26 -14.79 20.73
C ASP A 208 5.65 -15.97 19.93
N ALA A 209 4.74 -15.72 18.99
CA ALA A 209 4.07 -16.77 18.22
C ALA A 209 5.07 -17.74 17.56
N PRO A 210 5.00 -19.04 17.86
CA PRO A 210 6.00 -20.02 17.41
C PRO A 210 5.95 -20.27 15.90
N GLY A 211 4.80 -20.06 15.27
CA GLY A 211 4.59 -20.29 13.83
C GLY A 211 4.93 -19.10 12.95
N VAL A 212 5.32 -17.96 13.53
CA VAL A 212 5.55 -16.70 12.78
C VAL A 212 7.02 -16.31 12.83
N ILE A 213 7.67 -16.24 11.66
CA ILE A 213 9.02 -15.66 11.52
C ILE A 213 8.88 -14.18 11.25
N ARG A 214 9.49 -13.35 12.11
CA ARG A 214 9.61 -11.91 11.93
C ARG A 214 10.92 -11.56 11.25
N LEU A 215 10.97 -10.49 10.50
CA LEU A 215 12.18 -10.10 9.77
C LEU A 215 13.35 -9.82 10.70
N LEU A 216 13.07 -9.35 11.91
CA LEU A 216 14.06 -8.99 12.91
C LEU A 216 14.31 -10.10 13.95
N ASP A 217 13.73 -11.29 13.77
CA ASP A 217 14.04 -12.43 14.62
C ASP A 217 15.55 -12.76 14.54
N PRO A 218 16.22 -13.01 15.66
CA PRO A 218 17.60 -13.44 15.64
C PRO A 218 17.76 -14.84 15.00
N PRO A 219 18.90 -15.15 14.36
CA PRO A 219 19.12 -16.39 13.63
C PRO A 219 18.76 -17.66 14.42
N ASP A 220 19.09 -17.70 15.71
CA ASP A 220 18.79 -18.88 16.54
C ASP A 220 17.30 -19.07 16.80
N LEU A 221 16.53 -17.99 16.87
CA LEU A 221 15.07 -18.05 16.96
C LEU A 221 14.47 -18.56 15.65
N ILE A 222 14.95 -18.08 14.50
CA ILE A 222 14.54 -18.55 13.17
C ILE A 222 14.81 -20.06 13.05
N ARG A 223 16.04 -20.52 13.40
CA ARG A 223 16.40 -21.94 13.40
C ARG A 223 15.43 -22.76 14.23
N ARG A 224 15.16 -22.32 15.46
CA ARG A 224 14.27 -23.04 16.38
C ARG A 224 12.85 -23.13 15.82
N LYS A 225 12.30 -22.04 15.26
CA LYS A 225 10.96 -22.01 14.67
C LYS A 225 10.85 -22.94 13.47
N LEU A 226 11.80 -22.89 12.53
CA LEU A 226 11.79 -23.72 11.32
C LEU A 226 11.98 -25.21 11.63
N ARG A 227 12.88 -25.57 12.55
CA ARG A 227 13.06 -26.98 12.96
C ARG A 227 11.80 -27.56 13.62
N ARG A 228 11.02 -26.72 14.33
CA ARG A 228 9.75 -27.10 14.95
C ARG A 228 8.54 -26.96 14.03
N ALA A 229 8.72 -26.51 12.80
CA ALA A 229 7.63 -26.38 11.84
C ALA A 229 6.87 -27.71 11.70
N VAL A 230 5.54 -27.62 11.74
CA VAL A 230 4.67 -28.79 11.64
C VAL A 230 4.74 -29.36 10.23
N THR A 231 4.97 -30.68 10.15
CA THR A 231 4.90 -31.48 8.92
C THR A 231 4.08 -32.75 9.24
N ASP A 232 3.60 -33.44 8.21
CA ASP A 232 2.96 -34.74 8.37
C ASP A 232 3.93 -35.81 8.91
N SER A 233 3.43 -37.03 9.19
CA SER A 233 4.19 -38.11 9.79
C SER A 233 4.49 -39.28 8.85
N ASP A 234 4.07 -39.21 7.55
CA ASP A 234 4.29 -40.33 6.62
C ASP A 234 5.72 -40.40 6.06
N GLY A 235 6.49 -39.31 6.17
CA GLY A 235 7.89 -39.27 5.75
C GLY A 235 8.09 -39.19 4.22
N GLU A 236 7.03 -39.16 3.43
CA GLU A 236 7.10 -39.12 1.97
C GLU A 236 7.45 -37.71 1.47
N MET A 237 8.53 -37.58 0.71
CA MET A 237 8.96 -36.32 0.08
C MET A 237 8.18 -36.06 -1.21
N ARG A 238 6.98 -35.45 -1.07
CA ARG A 238 6.10 -35.13 -2.20
C ARG A 238 5.51 -33.73 -2.03
N TYR A 239 5.56 -32.93 -3.10
CA TYR A 239 4.91 -31.62 -3.10
C TYR A 239 3.40 -31.75 -3.31
N ASP A 240 2.66 -31.55 -2.26
CA ASP A 240 1.20 -31.58 -2.26
C ASP A 240 0.65 -30.58 -1.22
N PRO A 241 0.30 -29.36 -1.65
CA PRO A 241 -0.24 -28.33 -0.75
C PRO A 241 -1.57 -28.69 -0.08
N ALA A 242 -2.32 -29.66 -0.63
CA ALA A 242 -3.60 -30.08 -0.09
C ALA A 242 -3.45 -31.10 1.04
N THR A 243 -2.62 -32.11 0.85
CA THR A 243 -2.44 -33.19 1.83
C THR A 243 -1.21 -33.02 2.72
N LYS A 244 -0.20 -32.25 2.25
CA LYS A 244 1.08 -32.00 2.97
C LYS A 244 1.35 -30.48 3.09
N PRO A 245 0.43 -29.69 3.68
CA PRO A 245 0.55 -28.22 3.66
C PRO A 245 1.79 -27.71 4.38
N GLY A 246 2.28 -28.40 5.42
CA GLY A 246 3.49 -28.00 6.15
C GLY A 246 4.77 -28.23 5.34
N LEU A 247 4.89 -29.38 4.69
CA LEU A 247 6.03 -29.69 3.82
C LEU A 247 6.04 -28.76 2.60
N ALA A 248 4.88 -28.55 1.97
CA ALA A 248 4.71 -27.64 0.84
C ALA A 248 5.10 -26.21 1.22
N ASN A 249 4.70 -25.72 2.40
CA ASN A 249 5.07 -24.38 2.89
C ASN A 249 6.59 -24.19 3.02
N LEU A 250 7.31 -25.19 3.54
CA LEU A 250 8.78 -25.13 3.61
C LEU A 250 9.42 -25.12 2.22
N ALA A 251 8.90 -25.94 1.31
CA ALA A 251 9.37 -25.96 -0.08
C ALA A 251 9.09 -24.62 -0.81
N ASP A 252 7.91 -24.04 -0.60
CA ASP A 252 7.53 -22.73 -1.16
C ASP A 252 8.44 -21.59 -0.65
N ILE A 253 8.81 -21.61 0.64
CA ILE A 253 9.74 -20.65 1.23
C ILE A 253 11.12 -20.75 0.57
N VAL A 254 11.68 -21.95 0.46
CA VAL A 254 12.98 -22.20 -0.18
C VAL A 254 12.92 -21.80 -1.66
N ALA A 255 11.88 -22.22 -2.36
CA ALA A 255 11.65 -21.91 -3.76
C ALA A 255 11.63 -20.38 -4.00
N ALA A 256 10.88 -19.65 -3.19
CA ALA A 256 10.79 -18.18 -3.28
C ALA A 256 12.14 -17.49 -3.02
N LEU A 257 13.00 -18.05 -2.15
CA LEU A 257 14.30 -17.46 -1.83
C LEU A 257 15.38 -17.81 -2.86
N THR A 258 15.31 -19.01 -3.47
CA THR A 258 16.35 -19.54 -4.35
C THR A 258 16.04 -19.43 -5.84
N GLY A 259 14.79 -19.09 -6.21
CA GLY A 259 14.33 -19.06 -7.61
C GLY A 259 14.07 -20.44 -8.23
N ARG A 260 14.15 -21.53 -7.43
CA ARG A 260 13.82 -22.89 -7.86
C ARG A 260 12.31 -23.13 -7.80
N SER A 261 11.80 -24.15 -8.48
CA SER A 261 10.42 -24.59 -8.27
C SER A 261 10.28 -25.37 -6.97
N PRO A 262 9.11 -25.37 -6.32
CA PRO A 262 8.88 -26.17 -5.10
C PRO A 262 9.10 -27.68 -5.32
N GLN A 263 8.79 -28.17 -6.52
CA GLN A 263 9.03 -29.57 -6.92
C GLN A 263 10.52 -29.92 -6.97
N GLU A 264 11.34 -29.05 -7.56
CA GLU A 264 12.81 -29.22 -7.57
C GLU A 264 13.39 -29.15 -6.16
N VAL A 265 12.83 -28.30 -5.29
CA VAL A 265 13.24 -28.25 -3.88
C VAL A 265 12.93 -29.58 -3.19
N ILE A 266 11.74 -30.11 -3.32
CA ILE A 266 11.37 -31.42 -2.73
C ILE A 266 12.24 -32.54 -3.28
N ALA A 267 12.44 -32.62 -4.59
CA ALA A 267 13.22 -33.68 -5.25
C ALA A 267 14.72 -33.69 -4.85
N ALA A 268 15.22 -32.57 -4.35
CA ALA A 268 16.62 -32.47 -3.90
C ALA A 268 16.86 -32.98 -2.47
N HIS A 269 15.83 -33.38 -1.73
CA HIS A 269 15.92 -33.78 -0.33
C HIS A 269 15.33 -35.17 -0.12
N GLY A 270 16.01 -35.99 0.69
CA GLY A 270 15.55 -37.34 1.04
C GLY A 270 14.67 -37.39 2.30
N ARG A 271 14.72 -36.34 3.14
CA ARG A 271 14.06 -36.34 4.47
C ARG A 271 13.61 -34.92 4.85
N TYR A 272 12.54 -34.83 5.64
CA TYR A 272 12.01 -33.55 6.15
C TYR A 272 13.05 -32.71 6.91
N GLY A 273 13.95 -33.39 7.69
CA GLY A 273 15.03 -32.73 8.42
C GLY A 273 15.98 -31.97 7.51
N GLU A 274 16.39 -32.56 6.39
CA GLU A 274 17.26 -31.92 5.39
C GLU A 274 16.60 -30.69 4.75
N LEU A 275 15.33 -30.80 4.40
CA LEU A 275 14.57 -29.65 3.88
C LEU A 275 14.43 -28.53 4.93
N LYS A 276 14.20 -28.88 6.22
CA LYS A 276 14.13 -27.90 7.30
C LYS A 276 15.46 -27.17 7.48
N ASP A 277 16.59 -27.89 7.44
CA ASP A 277 17.92 -27.28 7.55
C ASP A 277 18.22 -26.38 6.33
N THR A 278 17.90 -26.82 5.11
CA THR A 278 17.99 -25.97 3.91
C THR A 278 17.11 -24.72 4.02
N CYS A 279 15.89 -24.87 4.56
CA CYS A 279 15.01 -23.73 4.78
C CYS A 279 15.58 -22.75 5.83
N VAL A 280 16.22 -23.25 6.88
CA VAL A 280 16.93 -22.44 7.87
C VAL A 280 18.03 -21.61 7.19
N ASP A 281 18.89 -22.26 6.43
CA ASP A 281 20.02 -21.59 5.77
C ASP A 281 19.55 -20.54 4.77
N ALA A 282 18.52 -20.86 3.99
CA ALA A 282 17.94 -19.92 3.03
C ALA A 282 17.31 -18.70 3.72
N VAL A 283 16.52 -18.91 4.79
CA VAL A 283 15.84 -17.83 5.50
C VAL A 283 16.82 -16.97 6.29
N VAL A 284 17.75 -17.59 7.03
CA VAL A 284 18.77 -16.85 7.78
C VAL A 284 19.68 -16.08 6.84
N GLY A 285 20.13 -16.69 5.74
CA GLY A 285 20.96 -16.03 4.73
C GLY A 285 20.28 -14.83 4.09
N ALA A 286 18.96 -14.89 3.87
CA ALA A 286 18.20 -13.80 3.31
C ALA A 286 17.91 -12.67 4.31
N LEU A 287 17.62 -13.00 5.58
CA LEU A 287 17.19 -12.01 6.58
C LEU A 287 18.35 -11.38 7.36
N ASP A 288 19.51 -12.03 7.48
CA ASP A 288 20.63 -11.48 8.23
C ASP A 288 21.17 -10.15 7.66
N PRO A 289 21.36 -10.01 6.34
CA PRO A 289 21.70 -8.70 5.75
C PRO A 289 20.61 -7.63 5.99
N VAL A 290 19.34 -8.00 5.88
CA VAL A 290 18.21 -7.09 6.13
C VAL A 290 18.21 -6.60 7.57
N ARG A 291 18.41 -7.50 8.53
CA ARG A 291 18.47 -7.16 9.96
C ARG A 291 19.65 -6.23 10.27
N ARG A 292 20.86 -6.54 9.77
CA ARG A 292 22.03 -5.66 9.97
C ARG A 292 21.80 -4.27 9.40
N ARG A 293 21.28 -4.18 8.17
CA ARG A 293 21.02 -2.88 7.56
C ARG A 293 19.90 -2.11 8.25
N HIS A 294 18.87 -2.80 8.75
CA HIS A 294 17.85 -2.20 9.60
C HIS A 294 18.45 -1.58 10.87
N ASP A 295 19.33 -2.32 11.58
CA ASP A 295 19.96 -1.87 12.82
C ASP A 295 20.85 -0.64 12.57
N GLU A 296 21.59 -0.61 11.46
CA GLU A 296 22.36 0.57 11.03
C GLU A 296 21.46 1.80 10.82
N LEU A 297 20.35 1.65 10.09
CA LEU A 297 19.42 2.74 9.80
C LEU A 297 18.74 3.25 11.09
N MET A 298 18.35 2.33 11.98
CA MET A 298 17.76 2.68 13.27
C MET A 298 18.79 3.29 14.25
N GLY A 299 20.07 3.02 14.03
CA GLY A 299 21.19 3.66 14.76
C GLY A 299 21.45 5.11 14.36
N ASP A 300 20.95 5.55 13.18
CA ASP A 300 20.96 6.97 12.73
C ASP A 300 19.52 7.47 12.47
N PRO A 301 18.74 7.74 13.52
CA PRO A 301 17.35 8.22 13.36
C PRO A 301 17.27 9.55 12.61
N ALA A 302 18.27 10.40 12.72
CA ALA A 302 18.31 11.68 12.03
C ALA A 302 18.55 11.51 10.53
N GLY A 303 19.43 10.60 10.13
CA GLY A 303 19.64 10.22 8.74
C GLY A 303 18.38 9.61 8.12
N LEU A 304 17.76 8.67 8.83
CA LEU A 304 16.50 8.07 8.39
C LEU A 304 15.38 9.12 8.22
N ALA A 305 15.24 10.04 9.17
CA ALA A 305 14.25 11.12 9.08
C ALA A 305 14.50 12.03 7.87
N ARG A 306 15.76 12.37 7.56
CA ARG A 306 16.10 13.16 6.35
C ARG A 306 15.74 12.43 5.06
N LEU A 307 16.00 11.12 4.98
CA LEU A 307 15.62 10.29 3.82
C LEU A 307 14.11 10.27 3.62
N LEU A 308 13.34 10.09 4.69
CA LEU A 308 11.88 10.06 4.64
C LEU A 308 11.29 11.42 4.29
N GLU A 309 11.85 12.53 4.79
CA GLU A 309 11.42 13.89 4.42
C GLU A 309 11.75 14.20 2.97
N HIS A 310 12.90 13.79 2.45
CA HIS A 310 13.23 13.90 1.04
C HIS A 310 12.20 13.15 0.17
N GLY A 311 11.87 11.90 0.54
CA GLY A 311 10.84 11.12 -0.12
C GLY A 311 9.45 11.77 -0.04
N ALA A 312 9.08 12.34 1.12
CA ALA A 312 7.84 13.07 1.28
C ALA A 312 7.81 14.33 0.38
N GLY A 313 8.92 15.04 0.23
CA GLY A 313 9.05 16.17 -0.70
C GLY A 313 8.80 15.76 -2.16
N ARG A 314 9.40 14.65 -2.61
CA ARG A 314 9.13 14.07 -3.94
C ARG A 314 7.67 13.64 -4.09
N ALA A 315 7.09 13.01 -3.08
CA ALA A 315 5.69 12.61 -3.09
C ALA A 315 4.74 13.81 -3.18
N ARG A 316 4.99 14.88 -2.39
CA ARG A 316 4.23 16.14 -2.46
C ARG A 316 4.28 16.79 -3.84
N SER A 317 5.43 16.78 -4.51
CA SER A 317 5.55 17.38 -5.86
C SER A 317 4.61 16.74 -6.90
N VAL A 318 4.19 15.50 -6.68
CA VAL A 318 3.22 14.77 -7.52
C VAL A 318 1.80 14.91 -6.96
N ALA A 319 1.63 14.76 -5.65
CA ALA A 319 0.32 14.74 -4.99
C ALA A 319 -0.37 16.11 -4.97
N ASP A 320 0.37 17.20 -4.68
CA ASP A 320 -0.22 18.54 -4.53
C ASP A 320 -0.87 19.08 -5.81
N PRO A 321 -0.31 18.88 -7.03
CA PRO A 321 -1.00 19.24 -8.27
C PRO A 321 -2.33 18.51 -8.46
N VAL A 322 -2.40 17.23 -8.10
CA VAL A 322 -3.64 16.44 -8.20
C VAL A 322 -4.68 16.92 -7.20
N LEU A 323 -4.27 17.16 -5.94
CA LEU A 323 -5.15 17.73 -4.93
C LEU A 323 -5.70 19.10 -5.37
N ARG A 324 -4.86 19.97 -5.94
CA ARG A 324 -5.33 21.27 -6.47
C ARG A 324 -6.39 21.09 -7.55
N ARG A 325 -6.17 20.21 -8.54
CA ARG A 325 -7.19 19.91 -9.56
C ARG A 325 -8.53 19.50 -8.95
N ALA A 326 -8.49 18.66 -7.90
CA ALA A 326 -9.70 18.22 -7.22
C ALA A 326 -10.40 19.36 -6.47
N ARG A 327 -9.65 20.20 -5.78
CA ARG A 327 -10.18 21.38 -5.08
C ARG A 327 -10.84 22.38 -6.05
N ASP A 328 -10.14 22.70 -7.13
CA ASP A 328 -10.63 23.63 -8.16
C ASP A 328 -11.91 23.10 -8.80
N ALA A 329 -11.95 21.79 -9.12
CA ALA A 329 -13.12 21.15 -9.69
C ALA A 329 -14.34 21.20 -8.77
N MET A 330 -14.15 21.07 -7.44
CA MET A 330 -15.21 21.20 -6.43
C MET A 330 -15.58 22.64 -6.11
N GLY A 331 -14.88 23.65 -6.67
CA GLY A 331 -15.12 25.07 -6.40
C GLY A 331 -14.60 25.53 -5.04
N LEU A 332 -13.63 24.83 -4.45
CA LEU A 332 -13.02 25.23 -3.19
C LEU A 332 -12.05 26.38 -3.42
N VAL A 333 -12.36 27.54 -2.83
CA VAL A 333 -11.49 28.73 -2.89
C VAL A 333 -10.33 28.53 -1.91
N GLY A 334 -9.15 28.18 -2.43
CA GLY A 334 -7.90 28.20 -1.68
C GLY A 334 -7.07 29.38 -2.11
N ALA A 335 -6.47 30.11 -1.17
CA ALA A 335 -5.42 31.04 -1.54
C ALA A 335 -4.33 30.26 -2.28
N PRO A 336 -3.87 30.69 -3.48
CA PRO A 336 -2.76 30.03 -4.12
C PRO A 336 -1.56 30.12 -3.15
N TYR A 337 -1.08 28.96 -2.66
CA TYR A 337 0.16 28.93 -1.91
C TYR A 337 1.28 29.34 -2.86
N ARG A 338 1.67 30.61 -2.76
CA ARG A 338 2.91 31.07 -3.35
C ARG A 338 4.01 30.89 -2.33
N ALA A 339 5.06 30.19 -2.70
CA ALA A 339 6.27 30.07 -1.89
C ALA A 339 6.92 31.43 -1.56
N ASP A 340 6.45 32.50 -2.20
CA ASP A 340 6.92 33.89 -2.08
C ASP A 340 5.99 34.83 -1.26
N GLY A 341 4.98 34.29 -0.56
CA GLY A 341 4.13 35.06 0.36
C GLY A 341 3.10 36.02 -0.27
N GLY A 342 2.90 35.97 -1.58
CA GLY A 342 1.94 36.84 -2.28
C GLY A 342 0.53 36.22 -2.37
N CYS A 343 -0.47 36.88 -1.82
CA CYS A 343 -1.90 36.54 -1.98
C CYS A 343 -2.40 37.05 -3.35
N GLY A 344 -2.59 36.17 -4.34
CA GLY A 344 -3.20 36.49 -5.62
C GLY A 344 -4.59 35.87 -5.72
N VAL A 345 -5.63 36.66 -5.68
CA VAL A 345 -7.00 36.22 -6.00
C VAL A 345 -7.10 36.11 -7.53
N PRO A 346 -7.43 34.93 -8.10
CA PRO A 346 -7.67 34.83 -9.52
C PRO A 346 -8.89 35.69 -9.90
N PRO A 347 -8.91 36.33 -11.10
CA PRO A 347 -10.07 37.08 -11.53
C PRO A 347 -11.28 36.15 -11.60
N MET A 348 -12.37 36.58 -11.00
CA MET A 348 -13.66 35.91 -11.10
C MET A 348 -14.01 35.71 -12.58
N PRO A 349 -14.46 34.50 -12.99
CA PRO A 349 -14.95 34.32 -14.35
C PRO A 349 -16.08 35.29 -14.58
N THR A 350 -15.95 36.14 -15.60
CA THR A 350 -17.01 37.05 -16.04
C THR A 350 -18.23 36.22 -16.40
N ALA A 351 -19.36 36.54 -15.81
CA ALA A 351 -20.63 35.87 -16.04
C ALA A 351 -21.01 35.91 -17.54
N ALA A 352 -20.60 34.91 -18.28
CA ALA A 352 -21.10 34.63 -19.60
C ALA A 352 -22.51 34.04 -19.44
N GLY A 353 -23.49 34.80 -19.84
CA GLY A 353 -24.89 34.46 -20.12
C GLY A 353 -25.53 33.33 -19.25
N ARG A 354 -26.28 33.73 -18.21
CA ARG A 354 -27.24 32.79 -17.58
C ARG A 354 -28.36 32.54 -18.59
N THR A 355 -28.45 31.31 -19.04
CA THR A 355 -29.64 30.83 -19.76
C THR A 355 -30.67 30.40 -18.71
N THR A 356 -31.80 31.11 -18.62
CA THR A 356 -32.95 30.65 -17.83
C THR A 356 -33.92 29.94 -18.77
N VAL A 357 -34.51 28.86 -18.29
CA VAL A 357 -35.60 28.15 -18.95
C VAL A 357 -36.87 28.64 -18.26
N ASP A 358 -37.85 29.12 -19.05
CA ASP A 358 -39.17 29.50 -18.53
C ASP A 358 -40.04 28.25 -18.32
N GLU A 359 -41.21 28.45 -17.72
CA GLU A 359 -42.13 27.35 -17.38
C GLU A 359 -42.66 26.61 -18.62
N ASP A 360 -42.47 27.16 -19.83
CA ASP A 360 -42.88 26.55 -21.11
C ASP A 360 -41.72 25.84 -21.84
N GLY A 361 -40.51 25.80 -21.27
CA GLY A 361 -39.36 25.06 -21.79
C GLY A 361 -38.53 25.75 -22.87
N GLU A 362 -38.74 27.05 -23.14
CA GLU A 362 -37.93 27.80 -24.10
C GLU A 362 -36.66 28.43 -23.48
N ARG A 363 -35.55 28.35 -24.21
CA ARG A 363 -34.25 28.91 -23.79
C ARG A 363 -34.11 30.35 -24.24
N ARG A 364 -34.08 31.29 -23.32
CA ARG A 364 -33.75 32.71 -23.61
C ARG A 364 -32.40 33.09 -23.01
N THR A 365 -31.54 33.68 -23.84
CA THR A 365 -30.26 34.26 -23.42
C THR A 365 -30.49 35.72 -23.05
N LEU A 366 -30.28 36.06 -21.78
CA LEU A 366 -30.35 37.44 -21.32
C LEU A 366 -29.06 38.20 -21.70
N GLN A 367 -29.19 39.25 -22.53
CA GLN A 367 -28.11 40.20 -22.77
C GLN A 367 -27.95 41.14 -21.56
N PRO A 368 -26.70 41.53 -21.21
CA PRO A 368 -26.46 42.45 -20.11
C PRO A 368 -27.01 43.85 -20.46
N PRO A 369 -27.49 44.64 -19.47
CA PRO A 369 -28.04 45.97 -19.69
C PRO A 369 -26.94 46.91 -20.18
N HIS A 370 -27.27 47.69 -21.23
CA HIS A 370 -26.43 48.76 -21.76
C HIS A 370 -26.15 49.82 -20.67
N GLN A 371 -24.89 50.03 -20.35
CA GLN A 371 -24.48 51.20 -19.55
C GLN A 371 -24.71 52.46 -20.36
N GLY A 372 -25.72 53.21 -19.97
CA GLY A 372 -26.01 54.54 -20.51
C GLY A 372 -24.90 55.52 -20.12
N ASN A 373 -24.35 56.16 -21.16
CA ASN A 373 -23.40 57.25 -21.10
C ASN A 373 -24.06 58.40 -20.35
N ARG A 374 -23.54 58.85 -19.21
CA ARG A 374 -23.83 60.16 -18.66
C ARG A 374 -22.61 61.05 -18.85
N SER A 375 -22.83 62.06 -19.70
CA SER A 375 -22.02 63.26 -19.87
C SER A 375 -21.84 64.06 -18.59
#